data_a6454a82ce8ec5e4f4a80313b024b423
#
_entry.id   a6454a82ce8ec5e4f4a80313b024b423
#
_cell.length_a   1.000
_cell.length_b   1.000
_cell.length_c   1.000
_cell.angle_alpha   90.00
_cell.angle_beta   90.00
_cell.angle_gamma   90.00
#
_symmetry.space_group_name_H-M   'P 1'
#
loop_
_entity.id
_entity.type
_entity.pdbx_description
1 polymer ?
#
loop_
_entity_poly.entity_id
_entity_poly.type
_entity_poly.pdbx_seq_one_letter_code
_entity_poly.pdbx_strand_id
1 'polypeptide(L)'
;NPYLIFSHSFEDTPDGDMCLLKLSADLKQAEGEPVTLFSAAAAKWAKPIPFAKAEFGMDGDVYFTDGPCVVKMEDGKLYMTWSSWSNCGYAVGVAVSENGKAEGPWKQLEEPLFPENGGHGMLYKDNDGMKFTLHYPNDKYKERPIFRKVVLENSQLKLEEK
;
A
#
# COMPACT_ATOMS: atom_id res chain seq x y z
N ASN A 1 -4.95 19.14 9.59
CA ASN A 1 -3.65 18.73 10.10
C ASN A 1 -2.98 17.85 9.05
N PRO A 2 -1.70 18.05 8.74
CA PRO A 2 -0.97 17.16 7.86
C PRO A 2 -0.59 15.86 8.59
N TYR A 3 -0.50 14.77 7.79
CA TYR A 3 -0.09 13.47 8.26
C TYR A 3 0.96 12.88 7.32
N LEU A 4 1.88 12.12 7.88
CA LEU A 4 2.77 11.22 7.15
C LEU A 4 2.25 9.80 7.32
N ILE A 5 2.04 9.09 6.20
CA ILE A 5 1.77 7.65 6.20
C ILE A 5 3.01 6.96 5.67
N PHE A 6 3.49 5.95 6.38
CA PHE A 6 4.73 5.26 6.06
C PHE A 6 4.66 3.79 6.47
N SER A 7 5.48 2.98 5.84
CA SER A 7 5.67 1.59 6.22
C SER A 7 6.73 1.48 7.32
N HIS A 8 6.43 0.69 8.35
CA HIS A 8 7.38 0.20 9.33
C HIS A 8 7.55 -1.29 9.08
N SER A 9 8.62 -1.64 8.39
CA SER A 9 8.77 -2.96 7.81
C SER A 9 9.59 -3.91 8.71
N PHE A 10 9.89 -5.05 8.19
CA PHE A 10 10.35 -6.29 8.82
C PHE A 10 11.73 -6.25 9.49
N GLU A 11 12.45 -5.16 9.53
CA GLU A 11 13.80 -5.11 10.13
C GLU A 11 13.80 -5.35 11.64
N ASP A 12 12.75 -4.92 12.31
CA ASP A 12 12.58 -5.02 13.77
C ASP A 12 11.22 -5.60 14.20
N THR A 13 10.36 -5.95 13.24
CA THR A 13 9.07 -6.61 13.47
C THR A 13 8.78 -7.65 12.42
N PRO A 14 8.31 -8.86 12.77
CA PRO A 14 7.97 -9.90 11.80
C PRO A 14 6.71 -9.60 10.99
N ASP A 15 5.88 -8.66 11.43
CA ASP A 15 4.67 -8.25 10.72
C ASP A 15 4.78 -6.76 10.39
N GLY A 16 5.06 -6.45 9.13
CA GLY A 16 5.20 -5.08 8.68
C GLY A 16 3.93 -4.25 8.93
N ASP A 17 4.11 -3.05 9.48
CA ASP A 17 3.03 -2.13 9.83
C ASP A 17 2.91 -0.99 8.83
N MET A 18 1.68 -0.56 8.60
CA MET A 18 1.39 0.73 7.99
C MET A 18 1.09 1.72 9.10
N CYS A 19 1.89 2.78 9.16
CA CYS A 19 1.87 3.73 10.26
C CYS A 19 1.43 5.12 9.83
N LEU A 20 0.85 5.86 10.77
CA LEU A 20 0.46 7.25 10.64
C LEU A 20 1.18 8.10 11.67
N LEU A 21 1.75 9.21 11.26
CA LEU A 21 2.34 10.22 12.13
C LEU A 21 1.71 11.59 11.84
N LYS A 22 1.21 12.23 12.86
CA LYS A 22 0.74 13.61 12.75
C LYS A 22 1.93 14.56 12.67
N LEU A 23 1.84 15.55 11.79
CA LEU A 23 2.87 16.56 11.60
C LEU A 23 2.37 17.94 11.98
N SER A 24 3.32 18.82 12.35
CA SER A 24 3.08 20.25 12.49
C SER A 24 2.61 20.87 11.16
N ALA A 25 1.93 22.02 11.23
CA ALA A 25 1.38 22.68 10.03
C ALA A 25 2.45 23.05 8.99
N ASP A 26 3.69 23.28 9.43
CA ASP A 26 4.84 23.59 8.58
C ASP A 26 5.62 22.34 8.13
N LEU A 27 5.13 21.13 8.48
CA LEU A 27 5.70 19.82 8.15
C LEU A 27 7.10 19.52 8.74
N LYS A 28 7.55 20.30 9.71
CA LYS A 28 8.95 20.17 10.22
C LYS A 28 9.07 19.30 11.46
N GLN A 29 7.99 19.05 12.15
CA GLN A 29 8.01 18.34 13.42
C GLN A 29 6.89 17.30 13.50
N ALA A 30 7.18 16.19 14.16
CA ALA A 30 6.16 15.23 14.57
C ALA A 30 5.33 15.81 15.73
N GLU A 31 4.02 15.60 15.67
CA GLU A 31 3.08 15.91 16.76
C GLU A 31 2.57 14.61 17.40
N GLY A 32 3.30 14.08 18.36
CA GLY A 32 3.02 12.82 19.03
C GLY A 32 3.79 11.63 18.47
N GLU A 33 3.37 10.43 18.89
CA GLU A 33 3.98 9.17 18.47
C GLU A 33 3.27 8.59 17.24
N PRO A 34 3.96 7.77 16.43
CA PRO A 34 3.33 7.04 15.35
C PRO A 34 2.24 6.10 15.84
N VAL A 35 1.20 5.94 15.04
CA VAL A 35 0.08 5.03 15.31
C VAL A 35 0.01 3.99 14.19
N THR A 36 -0.06 2.70 14.55
CA THR A 36 -0.28 1.63 13.57
C THR A 36 -1.71 1.70 13.05
N LEU A 37 -1.87 1.82 11.73
CA LEU A 37 -3.16 1.79 11.03
C LEU A 37 -3.62 0.35 10.79
N PHE A 38 -2.70 -0.50 10.36
CA PHE A 38 -2.88 -1.94 10.16
C PHE A 38 -1.53 -2.62 9.94
N SER A 39 -1.51 -3.94 10.12
CA SER A 39 -0.37 -4.79 9.80
C SER A 39 -0.62 -5.58 8.52
N ALA A 40 0.44 -5.97 7.82
CA ALA A 40 0.34 -6.67 6.54
C ALA A 40 -0.44 -7.98 6.63
N ALA A 41 -0.27 -8.75 7.72
CA ALA A 41 -0.98 -10.00 7.96
C ALA A 41 -2.52 -9.83 8.07
N ALA A 42 -3.03 -8.62 8.28
CA ALA A 42 -4.47 -8.34 8.27
C ALA A 42 -5.10 -8.46 6.88
N ALA A 43 -4.31 -8.41 5.80
CA ALA A 43 -4.79 -8.55 4.44
C ALA A 43 -4.73 -10.02 4.00
N LYS A 44 -5.87 -10.61 3.60
CA LYS A 44 -5.97 -12.02 3.21
C LYS A 44 -5.06 -12.41 2.05
N TRP A 45 -4.80 -11.47 1.15
CA TRP A 45 -3.96 -11.66 -0.03
C TRP A 45 -2.46 -11.61 0.29
N ALA A 46 -2.06 -10.90 1.36
CA ALA A 46 -0.67 -10.81 1.75
C ALA A 46 -0.14 -12.18 2.26
N LYS A 47 1.09 -12.49 1.91
CA LYS A 47 1.79 -13.73 2.27
C LYS A 47 3.16 -13.41 2.84
N PRO A 48 3.72 -14.32 3.66
CA PRO A 48 5.09 -14.18 4.13
C PRO A 48 6.06 -14.08 2.97
N ILE A 49 7.10 -13.26 3.12
CA ILE A 49 8.17 -13.18 2.15
C ILE A 49 9.00 -14.48 2.14
N PRO A 50 9.21 -15.11 0.97
CA PRO A 50 9.82 -16.43 0.90
C PRO A 50 11.32 -16.45 1.19
N PHE A 51 11.96 -15.28 1.19
CA PHE A 51 13.41 -15.11 1.37
C PHE A 51 13.81 -14.50 2.71
N ALA A 52 12.88 -14.37 3.67
CA ALA A 52 13.10 -13.71 4.96
C ALA A 52 14.32 -14.29 5.70
N LYS A 53 14.43 -15.62 5.77
CA LYS A 53 15.57 -16.26 6.43
C LYS A 53 16.88 -16.10 5.65
N ALA A 54 16.83 -16.24 4.32
CA ALA A 54 18.03 -16.19 3.49
C ALA A 54 18.65 -14.79 3.41
N GLU A 55 17.81 -13.76 3.33
CA GLU A 55 18.29 -12.38 3.13
C GLU A 55 18.39 -11.57 4.43
N PHE A 56 17.51 -11.85 5.40
CA PHE A 56 17.42 -11.05 6.63
C PHE A 56 17.70 -11.85 7.91
N GLY A 57 17.91 -13.17 7.80
CA GLY A 57 18.14 -14.02 8.96
C GLY A 57 16.93 -14.22 9.88
N MET A 58 15.75 -13.85 9.43
CA MET A 58 14.51 -13.94 10.22
C MET A 58 13.86 -15.31 10.05
N ASP A 59 13.52 -15.96 11.17
CA ASP A 59 12.79 -17.22 11.19
C ASP A 59 11.28 -16.99 11.32
N GLY A 60 10.49 -17.91 10.74
CA GLY A 60 9.03 -17.87 10.76
C GLY A 60 8.42 -17.03 9.64
N ASP A 61 7.15 -16.74 9.79
CA ASP A 61 6.39 -15.92 8.83
C ASP A 61 6.72 -14.45 9.01
N VAL A 62 7.28 -13.84 7.97
CA VAL A 62 7.65 -12.43 7.95
C VAL A 62 6.87 -11.74 6.84
N TYR A 63 6.12 -10.72 7.20
CA TYR A 63 5.33 -9.89 6.29
C TYR A 63 5.94 -8.50 6.19
N PHE A 64 5.68 -7.79 5.12
CA PHE A 64 6.05 -6.39 5.03
C PHE A 64 4.96 -5.52 4.41
N THR A 65 5.02 -4.24 4.70
CA THR A 65 4.26 -3.19 4.02
C THR A 65 5.23 -2.30 3.26
N ASP A 66 4.78 -1.75 2.13
CA ASP A 66 5.61 -0.88 1.31
C ASP A 66 4.77 0.10 0.49
N GLY A 67 5.36 1.21 0.09
CA GLY A 67 4.88 2.18 -0.87
C GLY A 67 3.45 2.69 -0.67
N PRO A 68 3.05 3.20 0.51
CA PRO A 68 1.70 3.72 0.69
C PRO A 68 1.45 4.96 -0.17
N CYS A 69 0.34 4.94 -0.92
CA CYS A 69 -0.14 6.11 -1.64
C CYS A 69 -1.64 6.30 -1.37
N VAL A 70 -2.00 7.45 -0.79
CA VAL A 70 -3.37 7.75 -0.39
C VAL A 70 -4.00 8.79 -1.30
N VAL A 71 -5.21 8.50 -1.77
CA VAL A 71 -6.03 9.45 -2.52
C VAL A 71 -7.44 9.52 -1.94
N LYS A 72 -8.04 10.69 -2.05
CA LYS A 72 -9.47 10.86 -1.77
C LYS A 72 -10.24 10.73 -3.07
N MET A 73 -11.20 9.81 -3.10
CA MET A 73 -12.05 9.59 -4.25
C MET A 73 -13.36 10.39 -4.14
N GLU A 74 -14.12 10.39 -5.22
CA GLU A 74 -15.38 11.15 -5.37
C GLU A 74 -16.50 10.72 -4.41
N ASP A 75 -16.43 9.50 -3.88
CA ASP A 75 -17.35 9.01 -2.84
C ASP A 75 -17.01 9.54 -1.43
N GLY A 76 -15.97 10.39 -1.33
CA GLY A 76 -15.53 11.02 -0.08
C GLY A 76 -14.62 10.16 0.80
N LYS A 77 -14.40 8.88 0.43
CA LYS A 77 -13.53 7.97 1.15
C LYS A 77 -12.07 8.17 0.79
N LEU A 78 -11.17 7.69 1.64
CA LEU A 78 -9.75 7.58 1.33
C LEU A 78 -9.43 6.15 0.90
N TYR A 79 -8.64 6.05 -0.16
CA TYR A 79 -8.11 4.81 -0.69
C TYR A 79 -6.60 4.84 -0.60
N MET A 80 -6.02 3.83 0.01
CA MET A 80 -4.57 3.66 0.13
C MET A 80 -4.17 2.45 -0.69
N THR A 81 -3.39 2.65 -1.75
CA THR A 81 -2.63 1.55 -2.34
C THR A 81 -1.38 1.31 -1.52
N TRP A 82 -1.03 0.05 -1.31
CA TRP A 82 0.17 -0.38 -0.60
C TRP A 82 0.63 -1.73 -1.12
N SER A 83 1.89 -2.04 -0.95
CA SER A 83 2.48 -3.25 -1.53
C SER A 83 2.94 -4.21 -0.45
N SER A 84 2.87 -5.50 -0.78
CA SER A 84 3.39 -6.62 0.01
C SER A 84 3.62 -7.83 -0.90
N TRP A 85 4.05 -8.93 -0.32
CA TRP A 85 4.20 -10.19 -1.04
C TRP A 85 2.86 -10.93 -1.12
N SER A 86 2.63 -11.64 -2.20
CA SER A 86 1.46 -12.49 -2.44
C SER A 86 1.88 -13.88 -2.93
N ASN A 87 0.92 -14.76 -3.22
CA ASN A 87 1.21 -16.05 -3.85
C ASN A 87 1.85 -15.95 -5.24
N CYS A 88 1.67 -14.82 -5.92
CA CYS A 88 2.20 -14.56 -7.27
C CYS A 88 3.41 -13.62 -7.28
N GLY A 89 4.04 -13.38 -6.13
CA GLY A 89 5.14 -12.44 -5.96
C GLY A 89 4.71 -11.10 -5.39
N TYR A 90 5.42 -10.03 -5.72
CA TYR A 90 5.12 -8.69 -5.25
C TYR A 90 3.78 -8.19 -5.81
N ALA A 91 2.97 -7.58 -4.97
CA ALA A 91 1.60 -7.22 -5.32
C ALA A 91 1.17 -5.91 -4.68
N VAL A 92 0.12 -5.31 -5.23
CA VAL A 92 -0.50 -4.10 -4.68
C VAL A 92 -1.90 -4.40 -4.18
N GLY A 93 -2.15 -4.12 -2.92
CA GLY A 93 -3.48 -4.14 -2.34
C GLY A 93 -4.08 -2.75 -2.14
N VAL A 94 -5.29 -2.73 -1.64
CA VAL A 94 -6.01 -1.50 -1.30
C VAL A 94 -6.60 -1.59 0.09
N ALA A 95 -6.37 -0.56 0.89
CA ALA A 95 -7.10 -0.30 2.12
C ALA A 95 -8.02 0.91 1.95
N VAL A 96 -9.19 0.88 2.57
CA VAL A 96 -10.20 1.94 2.46
C VAL A 96 -10.52 2.49 3.83
N SER A 97 -10.42 3.82 3.99
CA SER A 97 -10.96 4.54 5.14
C SER A 97 -12.37 5.02 4.80
N GLU A 98 -13.36 4.29 5.29
CA GLU A 98 -14.79 4.49 4.99
C GLU A 98 -15.32 5.87 5.45
N ASN A 99 -14.72 6.41 6.51
CA ASN A 99 -15.08 7.72 7.07
C ASN A 99 -14.32 8.88 6.43
N GLY A 100 -13.40 8.61 5.49
CA GLY A 100 -12.60 9.61 4.79
C GLY A 100 -11.56 10.31 5.67
N LYS A 101 -11.16 9.71 6.81
CA LYS A 101 -10.15 10.23 7.73
C LYS A 101 -8.85 9.43 7.63
N ALA A 102 -7.72 10.09 7.76
CA ALA A 102 -6.41 9.45 7.70
C ALA A 102 -6.17 8.45 8.83
N GLU A 103 -6.74 8.71 9.99
CA GLU A 103 -6.68 7.83 11.16
C GLU A 103 -7.50 6.54 10.99
N GLY A 104 -8.34 6.47 9.97
CA GLY A 104 -9.18 5.32 9.72
C GLY A 104 -10.47 5.28 10.55
N PRO A 105 -11.03 4.08 10.80
CA PRO A 105 -10.43 2.76 10.59
C PRO A 105 -10.23 2.41 9.11
N TRP A 106 -9.18 1.65 8.82
CA TRP A 106 -8.85 1.17 7.49
C TRP A 106 -9.28 -0.28 7.30
N LYS A 107 -10.02 -0.53 6.22
CA LYS A 107 -10.49 -1.86 5.85
C LYS A 107 -9.73 -2.36 4.63
N GLN A 108 -9.12 -3.52 4.73
CA GLN A 108 -8.44 -4.18 3.61
C GLN A 108 -9.48 -4.72 2.60
N LEU A 109 -9.24 -4.53 1.31
CA LEU A 109 -9.96 -5.28 0.29
C LEU A 109 -9.46 -6.72 0.24
N GLU A 110 -10.33 -7.66 -0.10
CA GLU A 110 -10.00 -9.09 -0.04
C GLU A 110 -8.99 -9.51 -1.09
N GLU A 111 -9.09 -8.92 -2.27
CA GLU A 111 -8.21 -9.22 -3.39
C GLU A 111 -7.25 -8.05 -3.67
N PRO A 112 -6.03 -8.33 -4.13
CA PRO A 112 -5.11 -7.28 -4.53
C PRO A 112 -5.59 -6.57 -5.81
N LEU A 113 -5.30 -5.27 -5.89
CA LEU A 113 -5.55 -4.47 -7.09
C LEU A 113 -4.65 -4.91 -8.26
N PHE A 114 -3.42 -5.31 -7.96
CA PHE A 114 -2.44 -5.79 -8.93
C PHE A 114 -1.69 -7.00 -8.35
N PRO A 115 -2.04 -8.24 -8.75
CA PRO A 115 -1.43 -9.47 -8.21
C PRO A 115 -0.21 -9.99 -8.99
N GLU A 116 0.20 -9.37 -10.10
CA GLU A 116 1.02 -9.96 -11.15
C GLU A 116 2.53 -9.70 -11.01
N ASN A 117 3.11 -9.84 -9.82
CA ASN A 117 4.54 -9.62 -9.58
C ASN A 117 5.01 -8.19 -9.95
N GLY A 118 4.30 -7.20 -9.48
CA GLY A 118 4.65 -5.78 -9.62
C GLY A 118 4.12 -4.96 -8.45
N GLY A 119 4.69 -3.81 -8.21
CA GLY A 119 4.28 -3.05 -7.03
C GLY A 119 4.89 -1.66 -6.90
N HIS A 120 4.92 -1.19 -5.66
CA HIS A 120 5.37 0.13 -5.23
C HIS A 120 4.75 1.23 -6.09
N GLY A 121 3.42 1.18 -6.17
CA GLY A 121 2.67 2.01 -7.10
C GLY A 121 2.20 3.33 -6.51
N MET A 122 1.88 4.26 -7.41
CA MET A 122 1.36 5.58 -7.07
C MET A 122 0.09 5.88 -7.87
N LEU A 123 -0.95 6.32 -7.16
CA LEU A 123 -2.15 6.89 -7.76
C LEU A 123 -1.94 8.38 -8.03
N TYR A 124 -2.33 8.83 -9.21
CA TYR A 124 -2.31 10.25 -9.57
C TYR A 124 -3.44 10.58 -10.53
N LYS A 125 -3.80 11.84 -10.61
CA LYS A 125 -4.83 12.34 -11.52
C LYS A 125 -4.18 13.14 -12.64
N ASP A 126 -4.55 12.84 -13.88
CA ASP A 126 -4.22 13.63 -15.06
C ASP A 126 -5.50 14.19 -15.72
N ASN A 127 -5.36 14.72 -16.94
CA ASN A 127 -6.49 15.30 -17.68
C ASN A 127 -7.54 14.25 -18.09
N ASP A 128 -7.16 12.97 -18.18
CA ASP A 128 -8.01 11.85 -18.60
C ASP A 128 -8.59 11.06 -17.40
N GLY A 129 -8.31 11.48 -16.16
CA GLY A 129 -8.83 10.88 -14.96
C GLY A 129 -7.77 10.29 -14.02
N MET A 130 -8.17 9.31 -13.21
CA MET A 130 -7.28 8.67 -12.25
C MET A 130 -6.40 7.63 -12.94
N LYS A 131 -5.11 7.69 -12.67
CA LYS A 131 -4.09 6.77 -13.17
C LYS A 131 -3.36 6.09 -12.01
N PHE A 132 -2.82 4.93 -12.31
CA PHE A 132 -1.94 4.18 -11.44
C PHE A 132 -0.66 3.84 -12.19
N THR A 133 0.48 4.15 -11.62
CA THR A 133 1.79 3.73 -12.11
C THR A 133 2.44 2.81 -11.09
N LEU A 134 3.10 1.77 -11.55
CA LEU A 134 3.83 0.82 -10.72
C LEU A 134 4.98 0.23 -11.54
N HIS A 135 5.96 -0.37 -10.88
CA HIS A 135 6.97 -1.15 -11.60
C HIS A 135 6.48 -2.57 -11.87
N TYR A 136 6.83 -3.11 -13.03
CA TYR A 136 6.49 -4.46 -13.47
C TYR A 136 7.46 -4.95 -14.57
N PRO A 137 7.87 -6.25 -14.55
CA PRO A 137 7.75 -7.17 -13.43
C PRO A 137 8.68 -6.75 -12.26
N ASN A 138 8.52 -7.36 -11.07
CA ASN A 138 9.44 -7.19 -9.96
C ASN A 138 10.62 -8.19 -10.07
N ASP A 139 11.25 -8.25 -11.23
CA ASP A 139 12.40 -9.08 -11.54
C ASP A 139 13.65 -8.21 -11.68
N LYS A 140 14.71 -8.53 -10.94
CA LYS A 140 15.95 -7.74 -10.92
C LYS A 140 16.43 -7.35 -12.32
N TYR A 141 16.62 -6.05 -12.55
CA TYR A 141 17.03 -5.40 -13.79
C TYR A 141 16.01 -5.43 -14.95
N LYS A 142 14.82 -5.95 -14.73
CA LYS A 142 13.76 -5.97 -15.75
C LYS A 142 12.63 -4.99 -15.45
N GLU A 143 12.62 -4.43 -14.26
CA GLU A 143 11.59 -3.51 -13.79
C GLU A 143 11.42 -2.32 -14.73
N ARG A 144 10.19 -2.06 -15.13
CA ARG A 144 9.80 -0.91 -15.95
C ARG A 144 8.54 -0.29 -15.39
N PRO A 145 8.38 1.03 -15.45
CA PRO A 145 7.12 1.65 -15.11
C PRO A 145 6.04 1.24 -16.10
N ILE A 146 4.92 0.80 -15.58
CA ILE A 146 3.70 0.62 -16.35
C ILE A 146 2.62 1.56 -15.83
N PHE A 147 1.68 1.89 -16.71
CA PHE A 147 0.58 2.82 -16.42
C PHE A 147 -0.75 2.14 -16.71
N ARG A 148 -1.70 2.34 -15.81
CA ARG A 148 -3.07 1.83 -15.94
C ARG A 148 -4.05 2.95 -15.59
N LYS A 149 -5.19 2.96 -16.24
CA LYS A 149 -6.31 3.79 -15.83
C LYS A 149 -7.02 3.13 -14.66
N VAL A 150 -7.47 3.93 -13.72
CA VAL A 150 -8.17 3.48 -12.51
C VAL A 150 -9.58 4.02 -12.54
N VAL A 151 -10.54 3.17 -12.22
CA VAL A 151 -11.93 3.54 -12.04
C VAL A 151 -12.40 3.14 -10.65
N LEU A 152 -13.38 3.87 -10.13
CA LEU A 152 -14.06 3.53 -8.91
C LEU A 152 -15.41 2.90 -9.25
N GLU A 153 -15.57 1.61 -8.97
CA GLU A 153 -16.81 0.89 -9.18
C GLU A 153 -17.24 0.20 -7.88
N ASN A 154 -18.48 0.46 -7.45
CA ASN A 154 -19.03 -0.12 -6.22
C ASN A 154 -18.13 0.05 -4.99
N SER A 155 -17.52 1.24 -4.84
CA SER A 155 -16.54 1.55 -3.77
C SER A 155 -15.30 0.65 -3.80
N GLN A 156 -14.90 0.18 -4.96
CA GLN A 156 -13.68 -0.58 -5.18
C GLN A 156 -12.86 0.06 -6.33
N LEU A 157 -11.56 0.22 -6.12
CA LEU A 157 -10.66 0.60 -7.21
C LEU A 157 -10.46 -0.59 -8.14
N LYS A 158 -10.54 -0.33 -9.44
CA LYS A 158 -10.25 -1.31 -10.48
C LYS A 158 -9.32 -0.72 -11.53
N LEU A 159 -8.48 -1.57 -12.09
CA LEU A 159 -7.66 -1.22 -13.24
C LEU A 159 -8.46 -1.53 -14.51
N GLU A 160 -8.56 -0.56 -15.42
CA GLU A 160 -9.13 -0.84 -16.74
C GLU A 160 -8.16 -1.74 -17.51
N GLU A 161 -8.70 -2.77 -18.16
CA GLU A 161 -7.97 -3.57 -19.13
C GLU A 161 -7.55 -2.68 -20.32
N LYS A 162 -6.42 -3.03 -20.94
CA LYS A 162 -5.87 -2.29 -22.10
C LYS A 162 -6.74 -2.47 -23.34
#